data_9d535908e375ccf1bd2043926b1334fc
#
_entry.id   9d535908e375ccf1bd2043926b1334fc
#
_cell.length_a   1.000
_cell.length_b   1.000
_cell.length_c   1.000
_cell.angle_alpha   90.00
_cell.angle_beta   90.00
_cell.angle_gamma   90.00
#
_symmetry.space_group_name_H-M   'P 1'
#
loop_
_entity.id
_entity.type
_entity.pdbx_description
1 polymer ?
#
loop_
_entity_poly.entity_id
_entity_poly.type
_entity_poly.pdbx_seq_one_letter_code
_entity_poly.pdbx_strand_id
1 'polypeptide(L)'
;MSILDYLVEPFTLPFMTRAMVVTVIAAVVCALLSCWLVMLGWSLMGDAISHAVLPGVVLAYIAGIPFAVGAVIAALVAVTLIGAVQRSGRVREDAAIGIVFTTLFALGLVLVSVTPSSTDLNHILFGNVLGVSWPDVWQVAILAVIVAGVLLIKRRDFILYAFDRGFAHAIGLRPRVLGALLLVMLALTSVVALQIVGVVLVVAMLVIPGSTARLLTDRFTPMLAVSVGVSVLGTLVGLYGSYHLDISPGGAVVVTQGIIFLTVYIFAPRYGILGRMRAARRRQNR
;
A
#
# COMPACT_ATOMS: atom_id res chain seq x y z
N MET A 1 -16.91 -34.78 -8.29
CA MET A 1 -15.88 -33.78 -8.58
C MET A 1 -14.53 -34.40 -8.29
N SER A 2 -13.59 -34.36 -9.24
CA SER A 2 -12.25 -34.82 -8.95
C SER A 2 -11.54 -33.81 -8.03
N ILE A 3 -10.52 -34.25 -7.29
CA ILE A 3 -9.71 -33.33 -6.46
C ILE A 3 -9.10 -32.21 -7.34
N LEU A 4 -8.79 -32.54 -8.59
CA LEU A 4 -8.27 -31.58 -9.57
C LEU A 4 -9.33 -30.54 -9.95
N ASP A 5 -10.60 -30.93 -10.12
CA ASP A 5 -11.67 -29.97 -10.42
C ASP A 5 -11.84 -28.96 -9.28
N TYR A 6 -11.82 -29.42 -8.04
CA TYR A 6 -11.92 -28.58 -6.85
C TYR A 6 -10.75 -27.57 -6.73
N LEU A 7 -9.52 -27.98 -7.08
CA LEU A 7 -8.36 -27.10 -7.01
C LEU A 7 -8.33 -26.06 -8.13
N VAL A 8 -8.89 -26.38 -9.31
CA VAL A 8 -8.88 -25.50 -10.49
C VAL A 8 -10.10 -24.58 -10.53
N GLU A 9 -11.17 -24.92 -9.82
CA GLU A 9 -12.45 -24.20 -9.82
C GLU A 9 -12.30 -22.67 -9.63
N PRO A 10 -11.50 -22.13 -8.66
CA PRO A 10 -11.35 -20.69 -8.49
C PRO A 10 -10.85 -19.96 -9.73
N PHE A 11 -10.05 -20.61 -10.56
CA PHE A 11 -9.48 -20.02 -11.77
C PHE A 11 -10.44 -20.05 -12.97
N THR A 12 -11.50 -20.85 -12.90
CA THR A 12 -12.52 -20.96 -13.97
C THR A 12 -13.64 -19.95 -13.79
N LEU A 13 -13.81 -19.39 -12.60
CA LEU A 13 -14.86 -18.43 -12.28
C LEU A 13 -14.50 -17.03 -12.75
N PRO A 14 -15.29 -16.37 -13.63
CA PRO A 14 -14.93 -15.07 -14.20
C PRO A 14 -14.75 -13.95 -13.16
N PHE A 15 -15.53 -13.96 -12.08
CA PHE A 15 -15.41 -12.98 -11.02
C PHE A 15 -14.10 -13.17 -10.22
N MET A 16 -13.72 -14.42 -9.95
CA MET A 16 -12.52 -14.74 -9.19
C MET A 16 -11.25 -14.42 -9.99
N THR A 17 -11.26 -14.74 -11.29
CA THR A 17 -10.18 -14.39 -12.20
C THR A 17 -9.97 -12.88 -12.27
N ARG A 18 -11.06 -12.08 -12.38
CA ARG A 18 -10.96 -10.61 -12.36
C ARG A 18 -10.43 -10.10 -11.02
N ALA A 19 -10.92 -10.64 -9.91
CA ALA A 19 -10.46 -10.32 -8.58
C ALA A 19 -8.96 -10.61 -8.41
N MET A 20 -8.50 -11.78 -8.85
CA MET A 20 -7.08 -12.15 -8.80
C MET A 20 -6.22 -11.20 -9.65
N VAL A 21 -6.62 -10.93 -10.89
CA VAL A 21 -5.85 -10.07 -11.79
C VAL A 21 -5.70 -8.65 -11.22
N VAL A 22 -6.80 -8.04 -10.83
CA VAL A 22 -6.77 -6.66 -10.32
C VAL A 22 -6.00 -6.55 -9.01
N THR A 23 -6.18 -7.53 -8.10
CA THR A 23 -5.49 -7.50 -6.81
C THR A 23 -3.99 -7.76 -6.97
N VAL A 24 -3.58 -8.63 -7.90
CA VAL A 24 -2.15 -8.83 -8.23
C VAL A 24 -1.54 -7.56 -8.84
N ILE A 25 -2.23 -6.88 -9.74
CA ILE A 25 -1.75 -5.60 -10.29
C ILE A 25 -1.57 -4.56 -9.17
N ALA A 26 -2.56 -4.41 -8.29
CA ALA A 26 -2.46 -3.54 -7.12
C ALA A 26 -1.32 -3.97 -6.19
N ALA A 27 -1.17 -5.27 -5.94
CA ALA A 27 -0.10 -5.84 -5.11
C ALA A 27 1.30 -5.49 -5.64
N VAL A 28 1.51 -5.57 -6.95
CA VAL A 28 2.79 -5.23 -7.59
C VAL A 28 3.13 -3.76 -7.37
N VAL A 29 2.21 -2.84 -7.67
CA VAL A 29 2.49 -1.41 -7.56
C VAL A 29 2.64 -0.97 -6.11
N CYS A 30 1.81 -1.48 -5.20
CA CYS A 30 1.93 -1.24 -3.76
C CYS A 30 3.26 -1.77 -3.21
N ALA A 31 3.69 -2.97 -3.62
CA ALA A 31 4.96 -3.56 -3.19
C ALA A 31 6.19 -2.77 -3.69
N LEU A 32 6.14 -2.23 -4.90
CA LEU A 32 7.17 -1.33 -5.40
C LEU A 32 7.24 -0.06 -4.53
N LEU A 33 6.13 0.62 -4.31
CA LEU A 33 6.06 1.80 -3.43
C LEU A 33 6.51 1.49 -2.01
N SER A 34 6.10 0.34 -1.46
CA SER A 34 6.45 -0.12 -0.12
C SER A 34 7.96 -0.07 0.15
N CYS A 35 8.79 -0.39 -0.83
CA CYS A 35 10.24 -0.34 -0.68
C CYS A 35 10.75 1.07 -0.37
N TRP A 36 10.25 2.10 -1.05
CA TRP A 36 10.63 3.49 -0.76
C TRP A 36 10.02 3.99 0.54
N LEU A 37 8.77 3.63 0.84
CA LEU A 37 8.10 4.02 2.09
C LEU A 37 8.85 3.49 3.32
N VAL A 38 9.26 2.23 3.28
CA VAL A 38 10.05 1.60 4.36
C VAL A 38 11.44 2.26 4.48
N MET A 39 12.10 2.57 3.35
CA MET A 39 13.42 3.24 3.36
C MET A 39 13.36 4.67 3.90
N LEU A 40 12.28 5.40 3.61
CA LEU A 40 12.06 6.76 4.07
C LEU A 40 11.50 6.84 5.50
N GLY A 41 11.08 5.72 6.10
CA GLY A 41 10.36 5.70 7.37
C GLY A 41 8.90 6.17 7.26
N TRP A 42 8.32 6.15 6.06
CA TRP A 42 6.95 6.60 5.77
C TRP A 42 5.92 5.47 5.80
N SER A 43 6.18 4.43 6.57
CA SER A 43 5.30 3.24 6.62
C SER A 43 3.84 3.57 6.99
N LEU A 44 3.62 4.55 7.87
CA LEU A 44 2.28 4.99 8.27
C LEU A 44 1.62 5.97 7.30
N MET A 45 2.37 6.50 6.31
CA MET A 45 1.83 7.47 5.36
C MET A 45 0.76 6.89 4.45
N GLY A 46 0.91 5.61 4.05
CA GLY A 46 -0.10 4.91 3.25
C GLY A 46 -1.43 4.76 3.99
N ASP A 47 -1.37 4.39 5.27
CA ASP A 47 -2.53 4.28 6.14
C ASP A 47 -3.20 5.66 6.34
N ALA A 48 -2.41 6.66 6.67
CA ALA A 48 -2.89 8.03 6.86
C ALA A 48 -3.62 8.58 5.62
N ILE A 49 -3.06 8.38 4.43
CA ILE A 49 -3.70 8.82 3.18
C ILE A 49 -4.98 8.05 2.92
N SER A 50 -4.98 6.72 3.11
CA SER A 50 -6.16 5.89 2.86
C SER A 50 -7.38 6.30 3.67
N HIS A 51 -7.19 6.77 4.89
CA HIS A 51 -8.28 7.28 5.74
C HIS A 51 -8.58 8.77 5.51
N ALA A 52 -7.56 9.58 5.23
CA ALA A 52 -7.72 11.02 5.00
C ALA A 52 -8.50 11.37 3.73
N VAL A 53 -8.75 10.41 2.84
CA VAL A 53 -9.54 10.61 1.62
C VAL A 53 -11.05 10.63 1.87
N LEU A 54 -11.53 10.15 3.02
CA LEU A 54 -12.96 10.03 3.33
C LEU A 54 -13.75 11.32 3.11
N PRO A 55 -13.33 12.50 3.61
CA PRO A 55 -14.08 13.74 3.38
C PRO A 55 -14.21 14.08 1.90
N GLY A 56 -13.17 13.81 1.09
CA GLY A 56 -13.23 14.05 -0.34
C GLY A 56 -14.20 13.14 -1.08
N VAL A 57 -14.30 11.87 -0.66
CA VAL A 57 -15.28 10.92 -1.20
C VAL A 57 -16.69 11.38 -0.91
N VAL A 58 -16.97 11.84 0.32
CA VAL A 58 -18.30 12.33 0.72
C VAL A 58 -18.65 13.64 -0.02
N LEU A 59 -17.70 14.55 -0.14
CA LEU A 59 -17.91 15.79 -0.92
C LEU A 59 -18.15 15.52 -2.40
N ALA A 60 -17.46 14.54 -2.98
CA ALA A 60 -17.70 14.10 -4.36
C ALA A 60 -19.12 13.52 -4.52
N TYR A 61 -19.60 12.75 -3.56
CA TYR A 61 -20.96 12.24 -3.53
C TYR A 61 -21.98 13.38 -3.54
N ILE A 62 -21.81 14.39 -2.66
CA ILE A 62 -22.69 15.55 -2.57
C ILE A 62 -22.68 16.37 -3.87
N ALA A 63 -21.51 16.51 -4.49
CA ALA A 63 -21.32 17.26 -5.73
C ALA A 63 -21.75 16.49 -7.00
N GLY A 64 -22.09 15.21 -6.90
CA GLY A 64 -22.45 14.35 -8.05
C GLY A 64 -21.28 14.08 -9.00
N ILE A 65 -20.04 14.14 -8.53
CA ILE A 65 -18.84 13.86 -9.32
C ILE A 65 -18.26 12.47 -8.94
N PRO A 66 -17.43 11.86 -9.80
CA PRO A 66 -16.82 10.56 -9.49
C PRO A 66 -16.06 10.57 -8.17
N PHE A 67 -16.27 9.56 -7.33
CA PHE A 67 -15.62 9.42 -6.01
C PHE A 67 -14.10 9.47 -6.08
N ALA A 68 -13.51 8.90 -7.15
CA ALA A 68 -12.08 8.94 -7.39
C ALA A 68 -11.51 10.36 -7.44
N VAL A 69 -12.24 11.31 -8.04
CA VAL A 69 -11.80 12.71 -8.14
C VAL A 69 -11.72 13.35 -6.75
N GLY A 70 -12.78 13.22 -5.95
CA GLY A 70 -12.81 13.75 -4.59
C GLY A 70 -11.75 13.10 -3.70
N ALA A 71 -11.57 11.78 -3.81
CA ALA A 71 -10.57 11.06 -3.06
C ALA A 71 -9.14 11.51 -3.41
N VAL A 72 -8.82 11.69 -4.70
CA VAL A 72 -7.51 12.20 -5.13
C VAL A 72 -7.26 13.62 -4.61
N ILE A 73 -8.25 14.51 -4.71
CA ILE A 73 -8.14 15.88 -4.19
C ILE A 73 -7.86 15.85 -2.67
N ALA A 74 -8.64 15.07 -1.90
CA ALA A 74 -8.44 14.96 -0.46
C ALA A 74 -7.08 14.35 -0.10
N ALA A 75 -6.61 13.34 -0.83
CA ALA A 75 -5.28 12.78 -0.64
C ALA A 75 -4.17 13.81 -0.87
N LEU A 76 -4.28 14.62 -1.92
CA LEU A 76 -3.34 15.71 -2.20
C LEU A 76 -3.40 16.81 -1.13
N VAL A 77 -4.58 17.14 -0.64
CA VAL A 77 -4.77 18.08 0.49
C VAL A 77 -4.10 17.50 1.74
N ALA A 78 -4.34 16.23 2.07
CA ALA A 78 -3.71 15.57 3.22
C ALA A 78 -2.17 15.64 3.14
N VAL A 79 -1.59 15.29 1.99
CA VAL A 79 -0.15 15.35 1.75
C VAL A 79 0.40 16.77 1.92
N THR A 80 -0.30 17.78 1.39
CA THR A 80 0.14 19.18 1.51
C THR A 80 0.05 19.68 2.95
N LEU A 81 -1.00 19.32 3.70
CA LEU A 81 -1.18 19.65 5.12
C LEU A 81 -0.09 18.97 5.98
N ILE A 82 0.17 17.68 5.78
CA ILE A 82 1.25 16.96 6.48
C ILE A 82 2.58 17.67 6.22
N GLY A 83 2.89 17.99 4.97
CA GLY A 83 4.11 18.70 4.61
C GLY A 83 4.19 20.12 5.21
N ALA A 84 3.08 20.82 5.34
CA ALA A 84 3.03 22.16 5.96
C ALA A 84 3.30 22.07 7.47
N VAL A 85 2.69 21.12 8.17
CA VAL A 85 2.91 20.89 9.62
C VAL A 85 4.36 20.50 9.89
N GLN A 86 4.93 19.60 9.09
CA GLN A 86 6.33 19.18 9.22
C GLN A 86 7.32 20.34 9.04
N ARG A 87 7.02 21.29 8.14
CA ARG A 87 7.88 22.47 7.90
C ARG A 87 8.00 23.40 9.09
N SER A 88 7.07 23.35 10.05
CA SER A 88 7.14 24.15 11.28
C SER A 88 8.36 23.80 12.16
N GLY A 89 8.96 22.64 11.94
CA GLY A 89 10.14 22.13 12.66
C GLY A 89 9.90 21.81 14.14
N ARG A 90 8.71 22.08 14.67
CA ARG A 90 8.35 21.86 16.08
C ARG A 90 7.60 20.54 16.31
N VAL A 91 7.02 19.98 15.27
CA VAL A 91 6.22 18.75 15.32
C VAL A 91 7.00 17.62 14.62
N ARG A 92 7.09 16.47 15.28
CA ARG A 92 7.72 15.27 14.71
C ARG A 92 6.90 14.77 13.53
N GLU A 93 7.57 14.09 12.59
CA GLU A 93 6.97 13.63 11.35
C GLU A 93 5.77 12.69 11.59
N ASP A 94 5.92 11.74 12.50
CA ASP A 94 4.87 10.81 12.91
C ASP A 94 3.65 11.51 13.54
N ALA A 95 3.90 12.51 14.39
CA ALA A 95 2.84 13.31 15.00
C ALA A 95 2.11 14.18 13.96
N ALA A 96 2.82 14.78 13.01
CA ALA A 96 2.21 15.55 11.92
C ALA A 96 1.26 14.68 11.07
N ILE A 97 1.71 13.46 10.72
CA ILE A 97 0.90 12.48 10.01
C ILE A 97 -0.35 12.13 10.83
N GLY A 98 -0.18 11.78 12.11
CA GLY A 98 -1.28 11.40 13.00
C GLY A 98 -2.32 12.50 13.16
N ILE A 99 -1.91 13.75 13.39
CA ILE A 99 -2.82 14.90 13.59
C ILE A 99 -3.64 15.16 12.33
N VAL A 100 -2.99 15.26 11.17
CA VAL A 100 -3.68 15.56 9.91
C VAL A 100 -4.64 14.42 9.53
N PHE A 101 -4.17 13.17 9.62
CA PHE A 101 -4.97 12.00 9.32
C PHE A 101 -6.22 11.91 10.21
N THR A 102 -6.06 11.98 11.54
CA THR A 102 -7.20 11.85 12.46
C THR A 102 -8.19 12.99 12.30
N THR A 103 -7.70 14.21 12.04
CA THR A 103 -8.57 15.38 11.81
C THR A 103 -9.38 15.23 10.52
N LEU A 104 -8.75 14.84 9.42
CA LEU A 104 -9.45 14.64 8.15
C LEU A 104 -10.40 13.45 8.22
N PHE A 105 -9.99 12.34 8.85
CA PHE A 105 -10.88 11.21 9.05
C PHE A 105 -12.11 11.55 9.88
N ALA A 106 -11.92 12.26 11.01
CA ALA A 106 -13.02 12.75 11.83
C ALA A 106 -13.96 13.69 11.07
N LEU A 107 -13.38 14.60 10.24
CA LEU A 107 -14.16 15.45 9.33
C LEU A 107 -14.99 14.62 8.35
N GLY A 108 -14.40 13.57 7.79
CA GLY A 108 -15.11 12.62 6.93
C GLY A 108 -16.29 11.95 7.63
N LEU A 109 -16.09 11.47 8.86
CA LEU A 109 -17.17 10.87 9.65
C LEU A 109 -18.29 11.86 9.96
N VAL A 110 -17.96 13.12 10.30
CA VAL A 110 -18.96 14.17 10.48
C VAL A 110 -19.76 14.41 9.22
N LEU A 111 -19.08 14.51 8.06
CA LEU A 111 -19.77 14.68 6.78
C LEU A 111 -20.68 13.50 6.45
N VAL A 112 -20.24 12.26 6.69
CA VAL A 112 -21.08 11.06 6.54
C VAL A 112 -22.33 11.15 7.42
N SER A 113 -22.20 11.56 8.68
CA SER A 113 -23.32 11.61 9.64
C SER A 113 -24.40 12.60 9.29
N VAL A 114 -24.06 13.70 8.60
CA VAL A 114 -25.01 14.75 8.19
C VAL A 114 -25.49 14.60 6.74
N THR A 115 -24.93 13.67 5.98
CA THR A 115 -25.29 13.46 4.57
C THR A 115 -26.27 12.28 4.46
N PRO A 116 -27.54 12.49 4.10
CA PRO A 116 -28.45 11.39 3.83
C PRO A 116 -27.94 10.62 2.60
N SER A 117 -27.44 9.41 2.78
CA SER A 117 -27.01 8.58 1.65
C SER A 117 -27.79 7.28 1.60
N SER A 118 -28.32 6.96 0.43
CA SER A 118 -28.86 5.63 0.10
C SER A 118 -27.74 4.65 -0.24
N THR A 119 -26.51 5.13 -0.41
CA THR A 119 -25.33 4.31 -0.73
C THR A 119 -24.66 3.91 0.57
N ASP A 120 -24.43 2.62 0.75
CA ASP A 120 -23.68 2.13 1.91
C ASP A 120 -22.21 2.53 1.78
N LEU A 121 -21.86 3.65 2.45
CA LEU A 121 -20.49 4.19 2.46
C LEU A 121 -19.49 3.20 3.09
N ASN A 122 -19.96 2.16 3.81
CA ASN A 122 -19.11 1.09 4.30
C ASN A 122 -18.50 0.29 3.15
N HIS A 123 -19.22 0.10 2.03
CA HIS A 123 -18.64 -0.54 0.85
C HIS A 123 -17.43 0.19 0.28
N ILE A 124 -17.36 1.50 0.43
CA ILE A 124 -16.21 2.29 -0.05
C ILE A 124 -14.99 2.06 0.84
N LEU A 125 -15.18 1.87 2.15
CA LEU A 125 -14.09 1.64 3.10
C LEU A 125 -13.58 0.19 3.06
N PHE A 126 -14.48 -0.78 2.91
CA PHE A 126 -14.10 -2.19 2.95
C PHE A 126 -13.74 -2.77 1.57
N GLY A 127 -14.02 -2.03 0.48
CA GLY A 127 -13.82 -2.48 -0.89
C GLY A 127 -14.75 -3.61 -1.29
N ASN A 128 -14.79 -3.94 -2.57
CA ASN A 128 -15.54 -5.09 -3.10
C ASN A 128 -14.68 -5.85 -4.11
N VAL A 129 -13.70 -6.58 -3.61
CA VAL A 129 -12.73 -7.33 -4.43
C VAL A 129 -13.41 -8.28 -5.42
N LEU A 130 -14.51 -8.93 -5.01
CA LEU A 130 -15.21 -9.91 -5.85
C LEU A 130 -16.18 -9.28 -6.85
N GLY A 131 -16.62 -8.03 -6.61
CA GLY A 131 -17.54 -7.30 -7.48
C GLY A 131 -16.88 -6.45 -8.58
N VAL A 132 -15.59 -6.61 -8.82
CA VAL A 132 -14.80 -5.79 -9.76
C VAL A 132 -15.25 -6.00 -11.20
N SER A 133 -15.46 -4.89 -11.91
CA SER A 133 -15.76 -4.85 -13.34
C SER A 133 -14.49 -4.77 -14.20
N TRP A 134 -14.58 -5.08 -15.51
CA TRP A 134 -13.43 -4.92 -16.42
C TRP A 134 -12.94 -3.47 -16.57
N PRO A 135 -13.81 -2.44 -16.61
CA PRO A 135 -13.36 -1.05 -16.56
C PRO A 135 -12.49 -0.73 -15.34
N ASP A 136 -12.82 -1.25 -14.16
CA ASP A 136 -12.03 -1.05 -12.94
C ASP A 136 -10.64 -1.70 -13.06
N VAL A 137 -10.58 -2.91 -13.64
CA VAL A 137 -9.30 -3.60 -13.91
C VAL A 137 -8.40 -2.75 -14.80
N TRP A 138 -8.96 -2.18 -15.89
CA TRP A 138 -8.21 -1.32 -16.79
C TRP A 138 -7.75 -0.02 -16.12
N GLN A 139 -8.60 0.60 -15.31
CA GLN A 139 -8.23 1.80 -14.53
C GLN A 139 -7.02 1.53 -13.63
N VAL A 140 -7.05 0.42 -12.86
CA VAL A 140 -5.92 0.04 -12.00
C VAL A 140 -4.69 -0.30 -12.81
N ALA A 141 -4.83 -1.03 -13.91
CA ALA A 141 -3.71 -1.44 -14.75
C ALA A 141 -2.98 -0.21 -15.36
N ILE A 142 -3.74 0.74 -15.90
CA ILE A 142 -3.17 1.97 -16.47
C ILE A 142 -2.42 2.75 -15.38
N LEU A 143 -3.04 2.95 -14.22
CA LEU A 143 -2.39 3.64 -13.11
C LEU A 143 -1.13 2.89 -12.62
N ALA A 144 -1.22 1.57 -12.47
CA ALA A 144 -0.10 0.74 -12.05
C ALA A 144 1.09 0.85 -13.01
N VAL A 145 0.83 0.85 -14.32
CA VAL A 145 1.87 1.02 -15.35
C VAL A 145 2.51 2.42 -15.25
N ILE A 146 1.71 3.47 -15.06
CA ILE A 146 2.22 4.83 -14.91
C ILE A 146 3.09 4.93 -13.65
N VAL A 147 2.58 4.50 -12.50
CA VAL A 147 3.29 4.59 -11.22
C VAL A 147 4.55 3.72 -11.24
N ALA A 148 4.45 2.46 -11.65
CA ALA A 148 5.61 1.57 -11.76
C ALA A 148 6.63 2.11 -12.75
N GLY A 149 6.19 2.63 -13.90
CA GLY A 149 7.05 3.28 -14.89
C GLY A 149 7.85 4.44 -14.31
N VAL A 150 7.17 5.38 -13.63
CA VAL A 150 7.84 6.52 -12.97
C VAL A 150 8.81 6.04 -11.89
N LEU A 151 8.41 5.09 -11.05
CA LEU A 151 9.25 4.55 -9.98
C LEU A 151 10.50 3.86 -10.52
N LEU A 152 10.38 3.08 -11.58
CA LEU A 152 11.49 2.33 -12.16
C LEU A 152 12.42 3.23 -13.00
N ILE A 153 11.89 4.16 -13.79
CA ILE A 153 12.68 5.11 -14.58
C ILE A 153 13.46 6.05 -13.65
N LYS A 154 12.80 6.60 -12.64
CA LYS A 154 13.38 7.52 -11.66
C LYS A 154 14.00 6.83 -10.44
N ARG A 155 14.17 5.50 -10.49
CA ARG A 155 14.61 4.72 -9.32
C ARG A 155 15.92 5.23 -8.70
N ARG A 156 16.88 5.66 -9.53
CA ARG A 156 18.19 6.15 -9.05
C ARG A 156 18.03 7.46 -8.28
N ASP A 157 17.21 8.36 -8.80
CA ASP A 157 16.93 9.65 -8.17
C ASP A 157 16.20 9.46 -6.83
N PHE A 158 15.21 8.56 -6.79
CA PHE A 158 14.47 8.23 -5.57
C PHE A 158 15.33 7.49 -4.53
N ILE A 159 16.21 6.59 -4.96
CA ILE A 159 17.15 5.94 -4.04
C ILE A 159 18.05 6.99 -3.39
N LEU A 160 18.61 7.88 -4.19
CA LEU A 160 19.49 8.93 -3.68
C LEU A 160 18.75 9.89 -2.74
N TYR A 161 17.52 10.27 -3.09
CA TYR A 161 16.64 11.05 -2.22
C TYR A 161 16.36 10.35 -0.88
N ALA A 162 16.18 9.03 -0.88
CA ALA A 162 15.88 8.27 0.32
C ALA A 162 17.10 8.11 1.24
N PHE A 163 18.31 8.00 0.68
CA PHE A 163 19.54 7.82 1.46
C PHE A 163 20.17 9.13 1.91
N ASP A 164 20.29 10.11 1.02
CA ASP A 164 20.95 11.39 1.30
C ASP A 164 20.32 12.55 0.50
N ARG A 165 19.43 13.26 1.17
CA ARG A 165 18.74 14.44 0.60
C ARG A 165 19.71 15.59 0.34
N GLY A 166 20.77 15.73 1.15
CA GLY A 166 21.79 16.78 1.01
C GLY A 166 22.63 16.54 -0.24
N PHE A 167 23.15 15.34 -0.41
CA PHE A 167 23.90 14.96 -1.60
C PHE A 167 23.05 15.02 -2.87
N ALA A 168 21.78 14.56 -2.81
CA ALA A 168 20.84 14.71 -3.93
C ALA A 168 20.72 16.19 -4.36
N HIS A 169 20.65 17.11 -3.40
CA HIS A 169 20.60 18.55 -3.70
C HIS A 169 21.90 19.06 -4.32
N ALA A 170 23.05 18.62 -3.80
CA ALA A 170 24.38 19.05 -4.26
C ALA A 170 24.66 18.69 -5.73
N ILE A 171 24.11 17.57 -6.22
CA ILE A 171 24.23 17.13 -7.63
C ILE A 171 23.13 17.69 -8.55
N GLY A 172 22.33 18.66 -8.08
CA GLY A 172 21.32 19.37 -8.87
C GLY A 172 19.94 18.73 -8.90
N LEU A 173 19.69 17.63 -8.17
CA LEU A 173 18.35 17.12 -7.98
C LEU A 173 17.54 18.05 -7.07
N ARG A 174 16.23 18.02 -7.20
CA ARG A 174 15.28 18.77 -6.36
C ARG A 174 14.59 17.85 -5.36
N PRO A 175 15.13 17.63 -4.13
CA PRO A 175 14.59 16.69 -3.16
C PRO A 175 13.11 16.93 -2.83
N ARG A 176 12.68 18.22 -2.81
CA ARG A 176 11.27 18.58 -2.58
C ARG A 176 10.35 18.06 -3.67
N VAL A 177 10.79 18.11 -4.94
CA VAL A 177 10.00 17.62 -6.08
C VAL A 177 9.94 16.09 -6.07
N LEU A 178 11.06 15.42 -5.77
CA LEU A 178 11.09 13.95 -5.67
C LEU A 178 10.20 13.45 -4.53
N GLY A 179 10.25 14.07 -3.36
CA GLY A 179 9.37 13.74 -2.24
C GLY A 179 7.89 13.97 -2.58
N ALA A 180 7.56 15.12 -3.17
CA ALA A 180 6.19 15.41 -3.62
C ALA A 180 5.71 14.40 -4.67
N LEU A 181 6.57 14.01 -5.63
CA LEU A 181 6.23 13.01 -6.65
C LEU A 181 5.95 11.64 -6.02
N LEU A 182 6.76 11.17 -5.06
CA LEU A 182 6.48 9.93 -4.32
C LEU A 182 5.15 9.99 -3.57
N LEU A 183 4.85 11.11 -2.92
CA LEU A 183 3.59 11.29 -2.20
C LEU A 183 2.38 11.32 -3.14
N VAL A 184 2.51 11.94 -4.31
CA VAL A 184 1.46 11.91 -5.34
C VAL A 184 1.26 10.48 -5.86
N MET A 185 2.35 9.74 -6.15
CA MET A 185 2.25 8.34 -6.57
C MET A 185 1.57 7.48 -5.48
N LEU A 186 1.93 7.71 -4.22
CA LEU A 186 1.31 7.03 -3.08
C LEU A 186 -0.19 7.36 -2.99
N ALA A 187 -0.56 8.64 -3.06
CA ALA A 187 -1.95 9.08 -3.01
C ALA A 187 -2.80 8.46 -4.12
N LEU A 188 -2.31 8.52 -5.37
CA LEU A 188 -3.02 7.94 -6.52
C LEU A 188 -3.16 6.42 -6.38
N THR A 189 -2.09 5.74 -5.99
CA THR A 189 -2.13 4.27 -5.81
C THR A 189 -3.06 3.88 -4.67
N SER A 190 -2.99 4.57 -3.52
CA SER A 190 -3.86 4.29 -2.38
C SER A 190 -5.33 4.48 -2.72
N VAL A 191 -5.69 5.60 -3.39
CA VAL A 191 -7.08 5.89 -3.74
C VAL A 191 -7.68 4.85 -4.69
N VAL A 192 -6.96 4.49 -5.75
CA VAL A 192 -7.47 3.53 -6.73
C VAL A 192 -7.48 2.11 -6.17
N ALA A 193 -6.44 1.72 -5.44
CA ALA A 193 -6.42 0.42 -4.78
C ALA A 193 -7.51 0.30 -3.70
N LEU A 194 -7.76 1.36 -2.91
CA LEU A 194 -8.78 1.41 -1.87
C LEU A 194 -10.18 1.08 -2.39
N GLN A 195 -10.57 1.65 -3.52
CA GLN A 195 -11.90 1.44 -4.12
C GLN A 195 -12.16 -0.02 -4.47
N ILE A 196 -11.12 -0.79 -4.75
CA ILE A 196 -11.21 -2.18 -5.21
C ILE A 196 -10.96 -3.16 -4.07
N VAL A 197 -9.82 -3.01 -3.40
CA VAL A 197 -9.37 -4.01 -2.42
C VAL A 197 -9.64 -3.61 -0.96
N GLY A 198 -10.07 -2.38 -0.72
CA GLY A 198 -10.38 -1.85 0.62
C GLY A 198 -9.15 -1.38 1.40
N VAL A 199 -9.41 -0.60 2.47
CA VAL A 199 -8.38 0.07 3.29
C VAL A 199 -7.37 -0.91 3.86
N VAL A 200 -7.86 -1.94 4.56
CA VAL A 200 -7.01 -2.89 5.30
C VAL A 200 -6.00 -3.58 4.41
N LEU A 201 -6.44 -4.00 3.21
CA LEU A 201 -5.57 -4.69 2.27
C LEU A 201 -4.55 -3.75 1.62
N VAL A 202 -4.95 -2.51 1.28
CA VAL A 202 -4.02 -1.51 0.70
C VAL A 202 -2.90 -1.18 1.68
N VAL A 203 -3.24 -0.91 2.95
CA VAL A 203 -2.25 -0.61 3.99
C VAL A 203 -1.27 -1.76 4.18
N ALA A 204 -1.77 -3.00 4.25
CA ALA A 204 -0.92 -4.18 4.36
C ALA A 204 0.04 -4.32 3.17
N MET A 205 -0.46 -4.13 1.94
CA MET A 205 0.36 -4.19 0.71
C MET A 205 1.40 -3.08 0.61
N LEU A 206 1.18 -1.92 1.23
CA LEU A 206 2.13 -0.81 1.26
C LEU A 206 3.20 -0.94 2.36
N VAL A 207 3.00 -1.80 3.36
CA VAL A 207 3.92 -1.91 4.51
C VAL A 207 4.62 -3.27 4.55
N ILE A 208 3.86 -4.37 4.49
CA ILE A 208 4.39 -5.71 4.76
C ILE A 208 5.43 -6.16 3.73
N PRO A 209 5.21 -6.06 2.40
CA PRO A 209 6.15 -6.58 1.42
C PRO A 209 7.52 -5.92 1.46
N GLY A 210 7.56 -4.58 1.56
CA GLY A 210 8.80 -3.83 1.67
C GLY A 210 9.56 -4.13 2.96
N SER A 211 8.85 -4.22 4.10
CA SER A 211 9.42 -4.59 5.38
C SER A 211 9.99 -6.00 5.36
N THR A 212 9.29 -6.96 4.76
CA THR A 212 9.76 -8.34 4.58
C THR A 212 11.01 -8.39 3.71
N ALA A 213 11.00 -7.69 2.58
CA ALA A 213 12.13 -7.62 1.67
C ALA A 213 13.37 -6.99 2.33
N ARG A 214 13.19 -5.99 3.19
CA ARG A 214 14.26 -5.33 3.94
C ARG A 214 14.97 -6.29 4.91
N LEU A 215 14.25 -7.27 5.46
CA LEU A 215 14.85 -8.30 6.32
C LEU A 215 15.70 -9.31 5.55
N LEU A 216 15.44 -9.48 4.25
CA LEU A 216 16.13 -10.48 3.42
C LEU A 216 17.33 -9.90 2.67
N THR A 217 17.32 -8.60 2.35
CA THR A 217 18.38 -7.99 1.53
C THR A 217 18.68 -6.55 1.91
N ASP A 218 19.99 -6.20 1.82
CA ASP A 218 20.51 -4.85 2.03
C ASP A 218 20.58 -4.05 0.72
N ARG A 219 20.44 -4.72 -0.43
CA ARG A 219 20.54 -4.09 -1.75
C ARG A 219 19.14 -3.71 -2.23
N PHE A 220 18.96 -2.46 -2.66
CA PHE A 220 17.64 -1.94 -3.05
C PHE A 220 17.04 -2.65 -4.28
N THR A 221 17.84 -2.96 -5.30
CA THR A 221 17.31 -3.62 -6.52
C THR A 221 16.75 -5.03 -6.23
N PRO A 222 17.45 -5.94 -5.53
CA PRO A 222 16.84 -7.19 -5.08
C PRO A 222 15.64 -6.99 -4.15
N MET A 223 15.64 -5.94 -3.32
CA MET A 223 14.54 -5.62 -2.42
C MET A 223 13.23 -5.40 -3.19
N LEU A 224 13.28 -4.72 -4.34
CA LEU A 224 12.11 -4.54 -5.21
C LEU A 224 11.55 -5.89 -5.69
N ALA A 225 12.41 -6.78 -6.18
CA ALA A 225 11.98 -8.10 -6.68
C ALA A 225 11.40 -8.97 -5.56
N VAL A 226 12.05 -9.00 -4.40
CA VAL A 226 11.59 -9.75 -3.23
C VAL A 226 10.25 -9.21 -2.72
N SER A 227 10.12 -7.89 -2.62
CA SER A 227 8.87 -7.24 -2.20
C SER A 227 7.71 -7.61 -3.12
N VAL A 228 7.90 -7.50 -4.43
CA VAL A 228 6.89 -7.90 -5.42
C VAL A 228 6.56 -9.39 -5.30
N GLY A 229 7.58 -10.25 -5.17
CA GLY A 229 7.37 -11.70 -4.99
C GLY A 229 6.54 -12.03 -3.75
N VAL A 230 6.87 -11.43 -2.60
CA VAL A 230 6.12 -11.59 -1.35
C VAL A 230 4.68 -11.13 -1.49
N SER A 231 4.47 -9.96 -2.12
CA SER A 231 3.14 -9.40 -2.28
C SER A 231 2.26 -10.24 -3.20
N VAL A 232 2.80 -10.67 -4.36
CA VAL A 232 2.08 -11.50 -5.32
C VAL A 232 1.76 -12.88 -4.73
N LEU A 233 2.74 -13.53 -4.11
CA LEU A 233 2.52 -14.83 -3.44
C LEU A 233 1.46 -14.72 -2.34
N GLY A 234 1.58 -13.74 -1.45
CA GLY A 234 0.60 -13.51 -0.39
C GLY A 234 -0.80 -13.24 -0.92
N THR A 235 -0.90 -12.49 -2.02
CA THR A 235 -2.17 -12.20 -2.69
C THR A 235 -2.80 -13.45 -3.30
N LEU A 236 -2.04 -14.21 -4.08
CA LEU A 236 -2.57 -15.42 -4.74
C LEU A 236 -2.97 -16.48 -3.72
N VAL A 237 -2.11 -16.76 -2.73
CA VAL A 237 -2.41 -17.74 -1.67
C VAL A 237 -3.58 -17.28 -0.80
N GLY A 238 -3.63 -16.00 -0.45
CA GLY A 238 -4.71 -15.43 0.36
C GLY A 238 -6.06 -15.45 -0.34
N LEU A 239 -6.14 -15.04 -1.61
CA LEU A 239 -7.38 -15.10 -2.40
C LEU A 239 -7.82 -16.54 -2.66
N TYR A 240 -6.90 -17.42 -2.98
CA TYR A 240 -7.18 -18.83 -3.16
C TYR A 240 -7.73 -19.47 -1.86
N GLY A 241 -7.07 -19.19 -0.75
CA GLY A 241 -7.52 -19.67 0.57
C GLY A 241 -8.89 -19.07 0.97
N SER A 242 -9.12 -17.80 0.66
CA SER A 242 -10.43 -17.15 0.90
C SER A 242 -11.58 -17.86 0.21
N TYR A 243 -11.40 -18.30 -1.03
CA TYR A 243 -12.41 -19.02 -1.78
C TYR A 243 -12.77 -20.37 -1.12
N HIS A 244 -11.78 -21.16 -0.74
CA HIS A 244 -12.00 -22.49 -0.18
C HIS A 244 -12.46 -22.49 1.28
N LEU A 245 -12.13 -21.43 2.05
CA LEU A 245 -12.50 -21.31 3.46
C LEU A 245 -13.73 -20.44 3.68
N ASP A 246 -14.30 -19.86 2.62
CA ASP A 246 -15.43 -18.94 2.66
C ASP A 246 -15.23 -17.77 3.66
N ILE A 247 -14.04 -17.14 3.59
CA ILE A 247 -13.66 -16.01 4.44
C ILE A 247 -13.38 -14.74 3.63
N SER A 248 -13.30 -13.60 4.31
CA SER A 248 -13.04 -12.30 3.68
C SER A 248 -11.77 -12.33 2.82
N PRO A 249 -11.84 -12.01 1.50
CA PRO A 249 -10.69 -12.03 0.60
C PRO A 249 -9.57 -11.08 1.03
N GLY A 250 -9.92 -9.84 1.40
CA GLY A 250 -8.93 -8.87 1.88
C GLY A 250 -8.24 -9.32 3.17
N GLY A 251 -9.02 -9.82 4.14
CA GLY A 251 -8.49 -10.34 5.39
C GLY A 251 -7.56 -11.54 5.19
N ALA A 252 -7.93 -12.48 4.32
CA ALA A 252 -7.11 -13.66 4.02
C ALA A 252 -5.75 -13.28 3.41
N VAL A 253 -5.72 -12.32 2.49
CA VAL A 253 -4.48 -11.83 1.90
C VAL A 253 -3.58 -11.18 2.95
N VAL A 254 -4.14 -10.31 3.81
CA VAL A 254 -3.38 -9.64 4.88
C VAL A 254 -2.79 -10.65 5.85
N VAL A 255 -3.58 -11.61 6.31
CA VAL A 255 -3.11 -12.67 7.21
C VAL A 255 -1.99 -13.49 6.56
N THR A 256 -2.16 -13.86 5.28
CA THR A 256 -1.13 -14.60 4.54
C THR A 256 0.18 -13.80 4.43
N GLN A 257 0.12 -12.52 4.09
CA GLN A 257 1.30 -11.65 4.06
C GLN A 257 1.93 -11.51 5.45
N GLY A 258 1.12 -11.39 6.50
CA GLY A 258 1.57 -11.36 7.89
C GLY A 258 2.30 -12.65 8.30
N ILE A 259 1.80 -13.81 7.90
CA ILE A 259 2.46 -15.11 8.14
C ILE A 259 3.80 -15.17 7.40
N ILE A 260 3.85 -14.73 6.14
CA ILE A 260 5.11 -14.67 5.39
C ILE A 260 6.11 -13.76 6.10
N PHE A 261 5.67 -12.56 6.53
CA PHE A 261 6.52 -11.64 7.29
C PHE A 261 7.06 -12.28 8.57
N LEU A 262 6.20 -12.88 9.40
CA LEU A 262 6.61 -13.54 10.65
C LEU A 262 7.59 -14.67 10.38
N THR A 263 7.37 -15.48 9.36
CA THR A 263 8.29 -16.55 8.96
C THR A 263 9.66 -15.97 8.61
N VAL A 264 9.70 -14.94 7.78
CA VAL A 264 10.94 -14.26 7.43
C VAL A 264 11.59 -13.62 8.66
N TYR A 265 10.82 -12.96 9.52
CA TYR A 265 11.33 -12.34 10.74
C TYR A 265 11.98 -13.33 11.71
N ILE A 266 11.47 -14.55 11.78
CA ILE A 266 12.06 -15.63 12.61
C ILE A 266 13.33 -16.19 11.94
N PHE A 267 13.26 -16.50 10.65
CA PHE A 267 14.28 -17.33 9.97
C PHE A 267 15.31 -16.53 9.16
N ALA A 268 15.15 -15.21 8.94
CA ALA A 268 16.09 -14.44 8.13
C ALA A 268 17.53 -14.54 8.66
N PRO A 269 18.53 -14.84 7.79
CA PRO A 269 19.88 -15.21 8.24
C PRO A 269 20.62 -14.08 8.97
N ARG A 270 20.39 -12.83 8.60
CA ARG A 270 21.08 -11.66 9.16
C ARG A 270 20.26 -10.91 10.20
N TYR A 271 19.01 -10.63 9.90
CA TYR A 271 18.14 -9.73 10.68
C TYR A 271 17.06 -10.47 11.46
N GLY A 272 16.84 -11.75 11.17
CA GLY A 272 15.89 -12.61 11.89
C GLY A 272 16.35 -12.96 13.31
N ILE A 273 15.39 -13.37 14.14
CA ILE A 273 15.64 -13.74 15.54
C ILE A 273 16.72 -14.84 15.62
N LEU A 274 16.56 -15.92 14.85
CA LEU A 274 17.49 -17.05 14.84
C LEU A 274 18.87 -16.66 14.29
N GLY A 275 18.93 -15.78 13.30
CA GLY A 275 20.19 -15.25 12.76
C GLY A 275 20.98 -14.47 13.79
N ARG A 276 20.32 -13.58 14.53
CA ARG A 276 20.93 -12.78 15.62
C ARG A 276 21.42 -13.67 16.77
N MET A 277 20.63 -14.67 17.17
CA MET A 277 21.03 -15.62 18.22
C MET A 277 22.28 -16.43 17.83
N ARG A 278 22.36 -16.89 16.57
CA ARG A 278 23.54 -17.61 16.06
C ARG A 278 24.79 -16.70 16.03
N ALA A 279 24.61 -15.43 15.62
CA ALA A 279 25.69 -14.46 15.61
C ALA A 279 26.22 -14.12 17.02
N ALA A 280 25.32 -13.97 18.00
CA ALA A 280 25.67 -13.74 19.40
C ALA A 280 26.46 -14.90 20.00
N ARG A 281 26.01 -16.15 19.79
CA ARG A 281 26.74 -17.35 20.25
C ARG A 281 28.15 -17.46 19.65
N ARG A 282 28.34 -17.09 18.38
CA ARG A 282 29.66 -17.11 17.74
C ARG A 282 30.62 -16.06 18.31
N ARG A 283 30.09 -14.91 18.83
CA ARG A 283 30.90 -13.88 19.50
C ARG A 283 31.33 -14.29 20.92
N GLN A 284 30.53 -15.08 21.62
CA GLN A 284 30.87 -15.60 22.97
C GLN A 284 31.91 -16.71 22.94
N ASN A 285 32.04 -17.45 21.82
CA ASN A 285 32.99 -18.55 21.66
C ASN A 285 34.31 -18.10 21.01
N ARG A 286 34.56 -16.83 20.83
CA ARG A 286 35.84 -16.21 20.42
C ARG A 286 36.41 -15.35 21.53
#